data_797f06a7e336ab937d12fddcb50d2952
#
_entry.id   797f06a7e336ab937d12fddcb50d2952
#
_cell.length_a   1.000
_cell.length_b   1.000
_cell.length_c   1.000
_cell.angle_alpha   90.00
_cell.angle_beta   90.00
_cell.angle_gamma   90.00
#
_symmetry.space_group_name_H-M   'P 1'
#
loop_
_entity.id
_entity.type
_entity.pdbx_description
1 polymer ?
#
loop_
_entity_poly.entity_id
_entity_poly.type
_entity_poly.pdbx_seq_one_letter_code
_entity_poly.pdbx_strand_id
1 'polypeptide(L)'
;MIAFTLAELCRFTQCKLAGPTAADAAAAASASAATASAASAASVAADAASFAVGQEVEIKHVSTSSKDITAGDQTLFIPLKGERFDGHDFILDALRAGACAFATHKSEDELLAAMDSSQQQEYKRLRVHCYVLQCADTLRFLGQCGELVRQKSHALIGAITGSCGKTTVKEMSAAILSQCAKTLFTAGNFNNDVGVPLTLLRLKEHQPYAIVEQGASHLQDIARTAEFVEADFALITNVGDAHILGFGSHEGVYHGKSEILKHLYHLHPVAEHHVVQTPKGEREVGIGIVPADNEWWPQWQQDYAAALKAKKLLSFGEHADATMQVSQIEEKAESISFHLHCKDERFPLDADFTLQMLGRHNAINAAGAALLALVMGADAEAVKQGLEVAQLIKGRLTPQHFGLLTVIDDAYNASFNAVLAAIDTLNKQEGLRILILGDMGELGNDEIALHEAVGRHAQNKIDLLLCIGPLSQYCVQAMGHQACHFLRHGDLIQVLQARVAEALAMQRPVCCLVKGSHAMHMEQVVSALQELGKQRLPQAAGAVSADAASTAAAS
;
A
#
# COMPACT_ATOMS: atom_id res chain seq x y z
N MET A 1 -1.31 1.04 -17.98
CA MET A 1 -2.54 1.79 -17.67
C MET A 1 -3.58 1.51 -18.76
N ILE A 2 -4.87 1.53 -18.45
CA ILE A 2 -5.91 1.65 -19.47
C ILE A 2 -5.86 3.07 -20.02
N ALA A 3 -5.69 3.20 -21.33
CA ALA A 3 -5.51 4.50 -21.96
C ALA A 3 -6.84 5.29 -22.03
N PHE A 4 -6.74 6.61 -22.04
CA PHE A 4 -7.86 7.52 -22.24
C PHE A 4 -7.43 8.71 -23.09
N THR A 5 -8.39 9.37 -23.75
CA THR A 5 -8.12 10.57 -24.53
C THR A 5 -8.21 11.83 -23.66
N LEU A 6 -7.55 12.91 -24.08
CA LEU A 6 -7.71 14.22 -23.42
C LEU A 6 -9.17 14.69 -23.46
N ALA A 7 -9.91 14.37 -24.53
CA ALA A 7 -11.33 14.70 -24.65
C ALA A 7 -12.20 13.93 -23.64
N GLU A 8 -11.93 12.65 -23.42
CA GLU A 8 -12.61 11.87 -22.37
C GLU A 8 -12.34 12.47 -21.00
N LEU A 9 -11.06 12.76 -20.70
CA LEU A 9 -10.65 13.34 -19.43
C LEU A 9 -11.29 14.71 -19.19
N CYS A 10 -11.30 15.62 -20.19
CA CYS A 10 -11.92 16.93 -20.05
C CYS A 10 -13.44 16.85 -19.85
N ARG A 11 -14.13 15.95 -20.53
CA ARG A 11 -15.57 15.73 -20.32
C ARG A 11 -15.85 15.21 -18.92
N PHE A 12 -15.02 14.29 -18.45
CA PHE A 12 -15.16 13.67 -17.15
C PHE A 12 -14.86 14.65 -16.00
N THR A 13 -13.75 15.38 -16.09
CA THR A 13 -13.26 16.27 -15.01
C THR A 13 -13.81 17.68 -15.11
N GLN A 14 -14.46 18.04 -16.23
CA GLN A 14 -14.91 19.40 -16.58
C GLN A 14 -13.75 20.42 -16.60
N CYS A 15 -12.51 19.97 -16.76
CA CYS A 15 -11.36 20.86 -16.90
C CYS A 15 -11.37 21.58 -18.27
N LYS A 16 -10.68 22.73 -18.34
CA LYS A 16 -10.50 23.44 -19.59
C LYS A 16 -9.21 22.96 -20.27
N LEU A 17 -9.31 22.54 -21.52
CA LEU A 17 -8.19 22.18 -22.36
C LEU A 17 -7.69 23.40 -23.15
N ALA A 18 -6.44 23.77 -22.97
CA ALA A 18 -5.74 24.71 -23.81
C ALA A 18 -4.69 23.95 -24.64
N GLY A 19 -4.93 23.84 -25.93
CA GLY A 19 -3.98 23.26 -26.87
C GLY A 19 -2.95 24.27 -27.37
N PRO A 20 -1.99 23.83 -28.19
CA PRO A 20 -1.16 24.72 -29.00
C PRO A 20 -2.07 25.57 -29.88
N THR A 21 -1.87 26.87 -29.88
CA THR A 21 -2.63 27.77 -30.79
C THR A 21 -2.02 27.74 -32.19
N ALA A 22 -2.84 28.02 -33.22
CA ALA A 22 -2.32 28.17 -34.59
C ALA A 22 -1.25 29.26 -34.70
N ALA A 23 -1.33 30.29 -33.82
CA ALA A 23 -0.33 31.36 -33.72
C ALA A 23 1.00 30.83 -33.12
N ASP A 24 0.93 29.96 -32.11
CA ASP A 24 2.11 29.35 -31.49
C ASP A 24 2.81 28.39 -32.46
N ALA A 25 2.04 27.61 -33.24
CA ALA A 25 2.56 26.73 -34.28
C ALA A 25 3.24 27.52 -35.42
N ALA A 26 2.67 28.67 -35.84
CA ALA A 26 3.26 29.53 -36.84
C ALA A 26 4.54 30.23 -36.34
N ALA A 27 4.60 30.65 -35.08
CA ALA A 27 5.79 31.22 -34.46
C ALA A 27 6.93 30.19 -34.31
N ALA A 28 6.62 28.94 -33.97
CA ALA A 28 7.58 27.84 -33.89
C ALA A 28 8.12 27.48 -35.31
N ALA A 29 7.26 27.45 -36.32
CA ALA A 29 7.66 27.19 -37.71
C ALA A 29 8.55 28.31 -38.26
N SER A 30 8.30 29.58 -37.94
CA SER A 30 9.15 30.71 -38.36
C SER A 30 10.53 30.71 -37.67
N ALA A 31 10.60 30.31 -36.41
CA ALA A 31 11.86 30.18 -35.66
C ALA A 31 12.70 28.98 -36.14
N SER A 32 12.07 27.86 -36.57
CA SER A 32 12.71 26.69 -37.14
C SER A 32 13.15 26.89 -38.59
N ALA A 33 12.43 27.70 -39.39
CA ALA A 33 12.77 27.99 -40.78
C ALA A 33 14.07 28.78 -40.94
N ALA A 34 14.56 29.43 -39.89
CA ALA A 34 15.87 30.09 -39.89
C ALA A 34 17.06 29.08 -39.81
N THR A 35 16.80 27.78 -39.53
CA THR A 35 17.85 26.78 -39.31
C THR A 35 17.66 25.38 -39.98
N ALA A 36 16.58 25.18 -40.76
CA ALA A 36 16.28 23.85 -41.35
C ALA A 36 15.82 23.89 -42.81
N SER A 37 16.11 22.82 -43.56
CA SER A 37 15.74 22.67 -44.96
C SER A 37 14.23 22.47 -45.18
N ALA A 38 13.70 22.83 -46.38
CA ALA A 38 12.28 22.89 -46.73
C ALA A 38 11.46 21.59 -46.48
N ALA A 39 12.09 20.43 -46.39
CA ALA A 39 11.42 19.14 -46.10
C ALA A 39 10.94 19.01 -44.64
N SER A 40 11.62 19.66 -43.70
CA SER A 40 11.26 19.68 -42.29
C SER A 40 10.05 20.61 -42.01
N ALA A 41 9.90 21.70 -42.76
CA ALA A 41 8.79 22.66 -42.59
C ALA A 41 7.42 22.08 -43.00
N ALA A 42 7.39 21.19 -44.00
CA ALA A 42 6.15 20.54 -44.44
C ALA A 42 5.64 19.47 -43.42
N SER A 43 6.56 18.76 -42.75
CA SER A 43 6.23 17.83 -41.67
C SER A 43 5.66 18.55 -40.45
N VAL A 44 6.30 19.66 -40.04
CA VAL A 44 5.83 20.47 -38.90
C VAL A 44 4.46 21.14 -39.18
N ALA A 45 4.18 21.53 -40.42
CA ALA A 45 2.87 22.12 -40.81
C ALA A 45 1.77 21.03 -40.88
N ALA A 46 2.10 19.79 -41.26
CA ALA A 46 1.17 18.66 -41.24
C ALA A 46 0.83 18.24 -39.80
N ASP A 47 1.83 18.24 -38.90
CA ASP A 47 1.63 17.99 -37.48
C ASP A 47 0.78 19.10 -36.82
N ALA A 48 1.00 20.38 -37.18
CA ALA A 48 0.20 21.49 -36.67
C ALA A 48 -1.28 21.47 -37.13
N ALA A 49 -1.57 20.96 -38.33
CA ALA A 49 -2.95 20.74 -38.81
C ALA A 49 -3.61 19.55 -38.08
N SER A 50 -2.86 18.52 -37.69
CA SER A 50 -3.30 17.41 -36.83
C SER A 50 -3.60 17.88 -35.39
N PHE A 51 -2.88 18.87 -34.88
CA PHE A 51 -3.09 19.46 -33.55
C PHE A 51 -4.39 20.26 -33.40
N ALA A 52 -5.01 20.71 -34.50
CA ALA A 52 -6.31 21.41 -34.43
C ALA A 52 -7.47 20.50 -33.97
N VAL A 53 -7.27 19.20 -33.84
CA VAL A 53 -8.23 18.20 -33.34
C VAL A 53 -7.73 17.59 -32.02
N GLY A 54 -7.34 18.40 -31.06
CA GLY A 54 -6.84 17.99 -29.74
C GLY A 54 -7.76 17.06 -28.91
N GLN A 55 -8.80 16.55 -29.54
CA GLN A 55 -9.75 15.62 -28.93
C GLN A 55 -9.30 14.15 -28.98
N GLU A 56 -8.33 13.78 -29.79
CA GLU A 56 -7.91 12.37 -29.99
C GLU A 56 -6.53 12.04 -29.38
N VAL A 57 -5.89 12.96 -28.65
CA VAL A 57 -4.60 12.68 -28.02
C VAL A 57 -4.81 11.69 -26.87
N GLU A 58 -4.24 10.52 -27.06
CA GLU A 58 -4.30 9.42 -26.12
C GLU A 58 -3.23 9.61 -25.02
N ILE A 59 -3.61 9.47 -23.77
CA ILE A 59 -2.73 9.45 -22.60
C ILE A 59 -2.53 7.99 -22.17
N LYS A 60 -1.28 7.54 -22.15
CA LYS A 60 -0.89 6.18 -21.75
C LYS A 60 -0.21 6.13 -20.40
N HIS A 61 0.33 7.25 -19.97
CA HIS A 61 0.99 7.39 -18.67
C HIS A 61 0.55 8.66 -17.96
N VAL A 62 0.43 8.58 -16.64
CA VAL A 62 0.24 9.74 -15.76
C VAL A 62 1.38 9.72 -14.75
N SER A 63 2.07 10.84 -14.59
CA SER A 63 3.16 10.97 -13.64
C SER A 63 3.03 12.24 -12.80
N THR A 64 3.41 12.12 -11.52
CA THR A 64 3.56 13.25 -10.59
C THR A 64 5.02 13.65 -10.39
N SER A 65 5.96 12.96 -11.07
CA SER A 65 7.40 13.21 -11.04
C SER A 65 7.93 13.47 -12.45
N SER A 66 8.61 14.59 -12.66
CA SER A 66 9.25 14.89 -13.95
C SER A 66 10.37 13.90 -14.32
N LYS A 67 10.92 13.18 -13.34
CA LYS A 67 11.99 12.19 -13.52
C LYS A 67 11.51 10.87 -14.14
N ASP A 68 10.21 10.59 -14.01
CA ASP A 68 9.59 9.34 -14.48
C ASP A 68 8.95 9.49 -15.88
N ILE A 69 9.25 10.61 -16.57
CA ILE A 69 8.72 10.89 -17.90
C ILE A 69 9.75 10.45 -18.95
N THR A 70 9.27 9.71 -19.93
CA THR A 70 10.06 9.30 -21.10
C THR A 70 9.43 9.91 -22.37
N ALA A 71 10.24 10.50 -23.22
CA ALA A 71 9.77 11.10 -24.45
C ALA A 71 9.10 10.06 -25.36
N GLY A 72 7.89 10.37 -25.86
CA GLY A 72 7.10 9.48 -26.71
C GLY A 72 6.09 8.60 -25.96
N ASP A 73 6.13 8.54 -24.63
CA ASP A 73 5.23 7.69 -23.84
C ASP A 73 3.81 8.28 -23.64
N GLN A 74 3.48 9.40 -24.28
CA GLN A 74 2.18 10.07 -24.15
C GLN A 74 1.82 10.31 -22.69
N THR A 75 2.75 10.93 -21.95
CA THR A 75 2.62 11.17 -20.51
C THR A 75 1.92 12.48 -20.20
N LEU A 76 0.90 12.43 -19.34
CA LEU A 76 0.31 13.56 -18.64
C LEU A 76 1.07 13.79 -17.33
N PHE A 77 1.67 14.96 -17.16
CA PHE A 77 2.30 15.38 -15.90
C PHE A 77 1.29 16.11 -15.00
N ILE A 78 1.18 15.68 -13.75
CA ILE A 78 0.30 16.31 -12.75
C ILE A 78 1.17 16.80 -11.59
N PRO A 79 1.49 18.11 -11.53
CA PRO A 79 2.26 18.70 -10.44
C PRO A 79 1.43 18.72 -9.17
N LEU A 80 1.98 18.17 -8.09
CA LEU A 80 1.35 18.19 -6.76
C LEU A 80 2.08 19.17 -5.85
N LYS A 81 1.31 19.90 -5.04
CA LYS A 81 1.86 20.77 -4.00
C LYS A 81 2.03 19.96 -2.71
N GLY A 82 3.27 19.83 -2.27
CA GLY A 82 3.64 19.25 -0.98
C GLY A 82 3.94 20.31 0.07
N GLU A 83 4.25 19.88 1.29
CA GLU A 83 4.62 20.78 2.40
C GLU A 83 5.95 21.52 2.17
N ARG A 84 6.89 20.90 1.47
CA ARG A 84 8.28 21.39 1.29
C ARG A 84 8.57 21.94 -0.10
N PHE A 85 7.77 21.63 -1.10
CA PHE A 85 7.97 22.06 -2.50
C PHE A 85 6.65 22.11 -3.25
N ASP A 86 6.62 22.89 -4.33
CA ASP A 86 5.50 22.95 -5.26
C ASP A 86 5.89 22.21 -6.56
N GLY A 87 5.12 21.18 -6.92
CA GLY A 87 5.34 20.41 -8.14
C GLY A 87 5.28 21.23 -9.43
N HIS A 88 4.62 22.42 -9.40
CA HIS A 88 4.57 23.32 -10.54
C HIS A 88 5.95 23.88 -10.94
N ASP A 89 6.90 23.91 -10.02
CA ASP A 89 8.28 24.33 -10.29
C ASP A 89 9.00 23.37 -11.25
N PHE A 90 8.50 22.14 -11.40
CA PHE A 90 9.05 21.09 -12.27
C PHE A 90 8.33 20.96 -13.62
N ILE A 91 7.38 21.85 -13.96
CA ILE A 91 6.68 21.81 -15.26
C ILE A 91 7.68 21.94 -16.42
N LEU A 92 8.64 22.84 -16.33
CA LEU A 92 9.66 23.00 -17.37
C LEU A 92 10.50 21.73 -17.55
N ASP A 93 10.84 21.04 -16.46
CA ASP A 93 11.57 19.77 -16.50
C ASP A 93 10.71 18.66 -17.12
N ALA A 94 9.41 18.62 -16.82
CA ALA A 94 8.48 17.70 -17.44
C ALA A 94 8.35 17.92 -18.95
N LEU A 95 8.31 19.19 -19.41
CA LEU A 95 8.32 19.53 -20.82
C LEU A 95 9.64 19.11 -21.52
N ARG A 96 10.79 19.34 -20.87
CA ARG A 96 12.11 18.85 -21.35
C ARG A 96 12.15 17.34 -21.51
N ALA A 97 11.53 16.62 -20.56
CA ALA A 97 11.44 15.16 -20.59
C ALA A 97 10.44 14.63 -21.64
N GLY A 98 9.62 15.50 -22.26
CA GLY A 98 8.70 15.14 -23.33
C GLY A 98 7.27 14.86 -22.89
N ALA A 99 6.80 15.44 -21.78
CA ALA A 99 5.38 15.40 -21.42
C ALA A 99 4.52 15.95 -22.56
N CYS A 100 3.49 15.23 -22.99
CA CYS A 100 2.56 15.67 -24.03
C CYS A 100 1.43 16.53 -23.47
N ALA A 101 1.19 16.47 -22.17
CA ALA A 101 0.22 17.29 -21.45
C ALA A 101 0.66 17.52 -20.01
N PHE A 102 0.22 18.63 -19.40
CA PHE A 102 0.29 18.81 -17.95
C PHE A 102 -0.98 19.45 -17.40
N ALA A 103 -1.30 19.12 -16.15
CA ALA A 103 -2.39 19.76 -15.42
C ALA A 103 -1.86 20.92 -14.56
N THR A 104 -2.68 21.94 -14.31
CA THR A 104 -2.32 23.06 -13.43
C THR A 104 -3.56 23.80 -12.94
N HIS A 105 -3.47 24.39 -11.75
CA HIS A 105 -4.43 25.37 -11.25
C HIS A 105 -3.91 26.80 -11.39
N LYS A 106 -2.62 26.98 -11.75
CA LYS A 106 -2.00 28.29 -11.96
C LYS A 106 -2.26 28.78 -13.38
N SER A 107 -2.43 30.10 -13.53
CA SER A 107 -2.45 30.75 -14.84
C SER A 107 -1.07 30.70 -15.50
N GLU A 108 -1.02 30.90 -16.81
CA GLU A 108 0.26 30.94 -17.54
C GLU A 108 1.15 32.09 -17.06
N ASP A 109 0.58 33.25 -16.70
CA ASP A 109 1.33 34.39 -16.15
C ASP A 109 1.97 34.05 -14.81
N GLU A 110 1.28 33.32 -13.93
CA GLU A 110 1.83 32.82 -12.65
C GLU A 110 2.97 31.82 -12.86
N LEU A 111 2.84 30.92 -13.83
CA LEU A 111 3.90 29.97 -14.18
C LEU A 111 5.14 30.68 -14.71
N LEU A 112 4.94 31.68 -15.62
CA LEU A 112 6.03 32.43 -16.18
C LEU A 112 6.71 33.34 -15.15
N ALA A 113 5.95 33.93 -14.21
CA ALA A 113 6.50 34.79 -13.16
C ALA A 113 7.48 34.02 -12.20
N ALA A 114 7.34 32.72 -12.09
CA ALA A 114 8.24 31.86 -11.30
C ALA A 114 9.54 31.49 -12.03
N MET A 115 9.69 31.87 -13.32
CA MET A 115 10.82 31.49 -14.19
C MET A 115 11.70 32.72 -14.51
N ASP A 116 12.99 32.49 -14.69
CA ASP A 116 13.88 33.51 -15.25
C ASP A 116 13.64 33.68 -16.77
N SER A 117 14.24 34.73 -17.36
CA SER A 117 14.02 35.07 -18.78
C SER A 117 14.44 33.97 -19.76
N SER A 118 15.47 33.18 -19.43
CA SER A 118 15.89 32.04 -20.25
C SER A 118 14.90 30.89 -20.16
N GLN A 119 14.47 30.56 -18.96
CA GLN A 119 13.45 29.55 -18.69
C GLN A 119 12.10 29.89 -19.33
N GLN A 120 11.69 31.16 -19.30
CA GLN A 120 10.48 31.64 -19.98
C GLN A 120 10.53 31.43 -21.49
N GLN A 121 11.69 31.73 -22.13
CA GLN A 121 11.86 31.48 -23.57
C GLN A 121 11.81 29.99 -23.89
N GLU A 122 12.47 29.18 -23.09
CA GLU A 122 12.45 27.73 -23.27
C GLU A 122 11.06 27.14 -23.04
N TYR A 123 10.36 27.55 -21.98
CA TYR A 123 8.97 27.16 -21.70
C TYR A 123 8.08 27.46 -22.91
N LYS A 124 8.11 28.68 -23.44
CA LYS A 124 7.32 29.08 -24.61
C LYS A 124 7.63 28.22 -25.84
N ARG A 125 8.90 27.86 -26.05
CA ARG A 125 9.33 26.98 -27.15
C ARG A 125 8.79 25.56 -27.01
N LEU A 126 8.83 24.99 -25.80
CA LEU A 126 8.40 23.60 -25.55
C LEU A 126 6.86 23.50 -25.44
N ARG A 127 6.21 24.54 -24.89
CA ARG A 127 4.78 24.61 -24.64
C ARG A 127 3.93 24.42 -25.91
N VAL A 128 4.43 24.83 -27.08
CA VAL A 128 3.72 24.67 -28.37
C VAL A 128 3.51 23.21 -28.78
N HIS A 129 4.14 22.26 -28.10
CA HIS A 129 4.00 20.83 -28.35
C HIS A 129 3.28 20.11 -27.18
N CYS A 130 2.71 20.85 -26.25
CA CYS A 130 2.13 20.28 -25.03
C CYS A 130 0.74 20.86 -24.76
N TYR A 131 -0.19 20.03 -24.32
CA TYR A 131 -1.53 20.45 -23.88
C TYR A 131 -1.52 20.87 -22.41
N VAL A 132 -2.36 21.85 -22.07
CA VAL A 132 -2.58 22.27 -20.68
C VAL A 132 -4.01 21.97 -20.27
N LEU A 133 -4.14 21.29 -19.16
CA LEU A 133 -5.43 21.00 -18.53
C LEU A 133 -5.57 21.90 -17.29
N GLN A 134 -6.39 22.94 -17.45
CA GLN A 134 -6.67 23.88 -16.37
C GLN A 134 -7.71 23.25 -15.43
N CYS A 135 -7.32 22.94 -14.21
CA CYS A 135 -8.15 22.37 -13.16
C CYS A 135 -8.17 23.26 -11.92
N ALA A 136 -9.10 23.02 -10.99
CA ALA A 136 -9.18 23.78 -9.74
C ALA A 136 -8.16 23.30 -8.70
N ASP A 137 -7.88 21.98 -8.70
CA ASP A 137 -7.00 21.30 -7.74
C ASP A 137 -6.34 20.11 -8.44
N THR A 138 -5.02 20.07 -8.45
CA THR A 138 -4.25 19.02 -9.13
C THR A 138 -4.28 17.68 -8.39
N LEU A 139 -4.47 17.68 -7.06
CA LEU A 139 -4.61 16.45 -6.29
C LEU A 139 -5.97 15.77 -6.58
N ARG A 140 -7.06 16.57 -6.56
CA ARG A 140 -8.39 16.06 -6.95
C ARG A 140 -8.39 15.60 -8.40
N PHE A 141 -7.72 16.33 -9.29
CA PHE A 141 -7.59 15.99 -10.70
C PHE A 141 -6.85 14.64 -10.90
N LEU A 142 -5.81 14.36 -10.11
CA LEU A 142 -5.15 13.06 -10.08
C LEU A 142 -6.14 11.95 -9.67
N GLY A 143 -6.96 12.21 -8.65
CA GLY A 143 -8.04 11.30 -8.22
C GLY A 143 -8.99 10.97 -9.37
N GLN A 144 -9.48 12.00 -10.07
CA GLN A 144 -10.39 11.86 -11.21
C GLN A 144 -9.75 11.12 -12.41
N CYS A 145 -8.43 11.26 -12.63
CA CYS A 145 -7.74 10.43 -13.62
C CYS A 145 -7.76 8.94 -13.23
N GLY A 146 -7.57 8.63 -11.95
CA GLY A 146 -7.69 7.27 -11.43
C GLY A 146 -9.11 6.72 -11.55
N GLU A 147 -10.12 7.53 -11.21
CA GLU A 147 -11.54 7.20 -11.32
C GLU A 147 -11.96 6.91 -12.78
N LEU A 148 -11.50 7.73 -13.74
CA LEU A 148 -11.75 7.48 -15.17
C LEU A 148 -11.18 6.12 -15.61
N VAL A 149 -9.97 5.76 -15.18
CA VAL A 149 -9.39 4.44 -15.46
C VAL A 149 -10.21 3.33 -14.76
N ARG A 150 -10.68 3.57 -13.53
CA ARG A 150 -11.57 2.64 -12.80
C ARG A 150 -12.84 2.37 -13.58
N GLN A 151 -13.52 3.42 -14.07
CA GLN A 151 -14.78 3.30 -14.83
C GLN A 151 -14.60 2.60 -16.18
N LYS A 152 -13.42 2.73 -16.80
CA LYS A 152 -13.07 1.99 -18.03
C LYS A 152 -12.64 0.53 -17.76
N SER A 153 -12.38 0.19 -16.51
CA SER A 153 -11.91 -1.15 -16.10
C SER A 153 -13.08 -2.07 -15.79
N HIS A 154 -12.96 -3.33 -16.16
CA HIS A 154 -13.87 -4.41 -15.76
C HIS A 154 -13.39 -5.17 -14.52
N ALA A 155 -12.35 -4.68 -13.85
CA ALA A 155 -11.82 -5.32 -12.65
C ALA A 155 -12.80 -5.22 -11.48
N LEU A 156 -13.02 -6.32 -10.78
CA LEU A 156 -13.62 -6.30 -9.45
C LEU A 156 -12.64 -5.70 -8.46
N ILE A 157 -13.07 -4.71 -7.69
CA ILE A 157 -12.23 -4.03 -6.72
C ILE A 157 -12.66 -4.37 -5.29
N GLY A 158 -11.73 -4.97 -4.53
CA GLY A 158 -11.79 -5.10 -3.08
C GLY A 158 -11.01 -3.97 -2.42
N ALA A 159 -11.70 -3.10 -1.65
CA ALA A 159 -11.07 -2.05 -0.88
C ALA A 159 -10.82 -2.50 0.56
N ILE A 160 -9.66 -2.15 1.13
CA ILE A 160 -9.26 -2.57 2.48
C ILE A 160 -8.84 -1.36 3.31
N THR A 161 -9.43 -1.23 4.50
CA THR A 161 -8.97 -0.27 5.52
C THR A 161 -8.88 -0.91 6.91
N GLY A 162 -8.49 -0.13 7.90
CA GLY A 162 -8.42 -0.51 9.32
C GLY A 162 -7.26 0.17 10.04
N SER A 163 -7.19 0.00 11.34
CA SER A 163 -6.11 0.54 12.16
C SER A 163 -4.80 -0.23 11.94
N CYS A 164 -4.83 -1.56 12.00
CA CYS A 164 -3.70 -2.47 11.80
C CYS A 164 -4.05 -3.57 10.79
N GLY A 165 -3.05 -4.30 10.28
CA GLY A 165 -3.26 -5.50 9.45
C GLY A 165 -3.63 -5.24 7.98
N LYS A 166 -3.93 -4.00 7.56
CA LYS A 166 -4.32 -3.66 6.19
C LYS A 166 -3.41 -4.26 5.13
N THR A 167 -2.12 -4.02 5.22
CA THR A 167 -1.14 -4.53 4.24
C THR A 167 -1.05 -6.05 4.26
N THR A 168 -1.13 -6.67 5.44
CA THR A 168 -1.13 -8.15 5.55
C THR A 168 -2.36 -8.73 4.84
N VAL A 169 -3.56 -8.22 5.13
CA VAL A 169 -4.80 -8.67 4.49
C VAL A 169 -4.77 -8.40 2.98
N LYS A 170 -4.27 -7.22 2.56
CA LYS A 170 -4.08 -6.87 1.15
C LYS A 170 -3.19 -7.89 0.43
N GLU A 171 -2.01 -8.19 0.97
CA GLU A 171 -1.07 -9.12 0.35
C GLU A 171 -1.64 -10.56 0.31
N MET A 172 -2.27 -11.02 1.41
CA MET A 172 -2.93 -12.33 1.45
C MET A 172 -4.07 -12.42 0.43
N SER A 173 -4.96 -11.41 0.38
CA SER A 173 -6.06 -11.38 -0.59
C SER A 173 -5.55 -11.34 -2.03
N ALA A 174 -4.51 -10.55 -2.30
CA ALA A 174 -3.89 -10.48 -3.62
C ALA A 174 -3.21 -11.81 -4.00
N ALA A 175 -2.56 -12.50 -3.06
CA ALA A 175 -1.96 -13.80 -3.29
C ALA A 175 -3.01 -14.86 -3.63
N ILE A 176 -4.13 -14.89 -2.92
CA ILE A 176 -5.26 -15.78 -3.18
C ILE A 176 -5.87 -15.52 -4.57
N LEU A 177 -6.22 -14.28 -4.87
CA LEU A 177 -6.84 -13.91 -6.16
C LEU A 177 -5.87 -14.12 -7.33
N SER A 178 -4.57 -14.01 -7.10
CA SER A 178 -3.54 -14.28 -8.12
C SER A 178 -3.47 -15.76 -8.53
N GLN A 179 -4.00 -16.68 -7.71
CA GLN A 179 -4.19 -18.09 -8.12
C GLN A 179 -5.33 -18.22 -9.15
N CYS A 180 -6.27 -17.28 -9.16
CA CYS A 180 -7.39 -17.28 -10.11
C CYS A 180 -7.05 -16.55 -11.40
N ALA A 181 -6.46 -15.35 -11.32
CA ALA A 181 -6.09 -14.52 -12.47
C ALA A 181 -5.15 -13.37 -12.04
N LYS A 182 -4.62 -12.63 -13.04
CA LYS A 182 -3.77 -11.46 -12.77
C LYS A 182 -4.49 -10.44 -11.90
N THR A 183 -3.92 -10.13 -10.74
CA THR A 183 -4.50 -9.25 -9.74
C THR A 183 -3.60 -8.02 -9.56
N LEU A 184 -4.19 -6.82 -9.66
CA LEU A 184 -3.54 -5.59 -9.22
C LEU A 184 -3.67 -5.45 -7.71
N PHE A 185 -2.67 -4.91 -7.03
CA PHE A 185 -2.79 -4.49 -5.64
C PHE A 185 -1.92 -3.27 -5.34
N THR A 186 -2.30 -2.56 -4.27
CA THR A 186 -1.56 -1.38 -3.80
C THR A 186 -0.11 -1.74 -3.50
N ALA A 187 0.83 -1.05 -4.16
CA ALA A 187 2.26 -1.23 -3.92
C ALA A 187 2.69 -0.47 -2.65
N GLY A 188 3.51 -1.12 -1.83
CA GLY A 188 4.04 -0.47 -0.62
C GLY A 188 2.94 0.16 0.22
N ASN A 189 3.11 1.45 0.54
CA ASN A 189 2.18 2.28 1.33
C ASN A 189 1.41 3.31 0.48
N PHE A 190 1.19 3.07 -0.81
CA PHE A 190 0.44 3.98 -1.69
C PHE A 190 -1.07 3.94 -1.41
N ASN A 191 -1.44 4.28 -0.16
CA ASN A 191 -2.78 4.13 0.38
C ASN A 191 -3.46 5.46 0.77
N ASN A 192 -2.85 6.60 0.44
CA ASN A 192 -3.35 7.96 0.68
C ASN A 192 -3.95 8.60 -0.59
N ASP A 193 -4.32 9.88 -0.51
CA ASP A 193 -4.91 10.69 -1.59
C ASP A 193 -4.08 10.74 -2.88
N VAL A 194 -2.78 10.48 -2.80
CA VAL A 194 -1.88 10.38 -3.96
C VAL A 194 -1.72 8.93 -4.41
N GLY A 195 -1.47 8.04 -3.45
CA GLY A 195 -1.13 6.64 -3.71
C GLY A 195 -2.30 5.81 -4.25
N VAL A 196 -3.52 6.08 -3.78
CA VAL A 196 -4.73 5.38 -4.25
C VAL A 196 -5.01 5.67 -5.74
N PRO A 197 -5.06 6.92 -6.20
CA PRO A 197 -5.17 7.21 -7.64
C PRO A 197 -4.04 6.59 -8.47
N LEU A 198 -2.79 6.69 -8.01
CA LEU A 198 -1.65 6.06 -8.70
C LEU A 198 -1.78 4.54 -8.77
N THR A 199 -2.43 3.91 -7.80
CA THR A 199 -2.76 2.48 -7.86
C THR A 199 -3.78 2.19 -8.94
N LEU A 200 -4.88 2.96 -9.01
CA LEU A 200 -5.92 2.82 -10.03
C LEU A 200 -5.37 3.04 -11.45
N LEU A 201 -4.48 4.02 -11.63
CA LEU A 201 -3.80 4.28 -12.89
C LEU A 201 -2.93 3.12 -13.38
N ARG A 202 -2.62 2.13 -12.55
CA ARG A 202 -1.90 0.90 -12.94
C ARG A 202 -2.83 -0.21 -13.46
N LEU A 203 -4.15 -0.05 -13.40
CA LEU A 203 -5.12 -1.01 -13.94
C LEU A 203 -4.88 -1.25 -15.44
N LYS A 204 -5.05 -2.51 -15.85
CA LYS A 204 -4.93 -2.97 -17.23
C LYS A 204 -6.15 -3.79 -17.60
N GLU A 205 -6.55 -3.78 -18.87
CA GLU A 205 -7.75 -4.46 -19.37
C GLU A 205 -7.82 -5.97 -19.03
N HIS A 206 -6.66 -6.62 -18.94
CA HIS A 206 -6.56 -8.05 -18.66
C HIS A 206 -6.43 -8.41 -17.18
N GLN A 207 -6.70 -7.47 -16.28
CA GLN A 207 -6.68 -7.68 -14.83
C GLN A 207 -8.11 -7.71 -14.29
N PRO A 208 -8.69 -8.90 -14.02
CA PRO A 208 -10.07 -8.98 -13.54
C PRO A 208 -10.23 -8.67 -12.06
N TYR A 209 -9.13 -8.53 -11.31
CA TYR A 209 -9.14 -8.25 -9.88
C TYR A 209 -8.19 -7.13 -9.50
N ALA A 210 -8.62 -6.31 -8.52
CA ALA A 210 -7.76 -5.33 -7.87
C ALA A 210 -8.04 -5.28 -6.37
N ILE A 211 -6.97 -5.18 -5.56
CA ILE A 211 -7.05 -4.95 -4.12
C ILE A 211 -6.44 -3.58 -3.81
N VAL A 212 -7.27 -2.66 -3.31
CA VAL A 212 -6.88 -1.28 -3.03
C VAL A 212 -6.87 -1.04 -1.53
N GLU A 213 -5.69 -0.77 -0.98
CA GLU A 213 -5.52 -0.37 0.41
C GLU A 213 -5.84 1.12 0.57
N GLN A 214 -6.73 1.48 1.51
CA GLN A 214 -7.09 2.85 1.84
C GLN A 214 -6.69 3.17 3.28
N GLY A 215 -5.67 4.01 3.42
CA GLY A 215 -5.22 4.57 4.69
C GLY A 215 -6.03 5.80 5.08
N ALA A 216 -6.12 6.08 6.38
CA ALA A 216 -6.71 7.31 6.88
C ALA A 216 -6.11 7.67 8.23
N SER A 217 -5.87 8.96 8.41
CA SER A 217 -5.44 9.59 9.66
C SER A 217 -6.49 10.55 10.21
N HIS A 218 -7.45 10.99 9.37
CA HIS A 218 -8.53 11.93 9.72
C HIS A 218 -9.86 11.43 9.17
N LEU A 219 -10.96 12.01 9.68
CA LEU A 219 -12.28 11.86 9.07
C LEU A 219 -12.26 12.37 7.63
N GLN A 220 -13.02 11.73 6.76
CA GLN A 220 -13.15 11.98 5.33
C GLN A 220 -11.92 11.59 4.47
N ASP A 221 -10.83 11.09 5.04
CA ASP A 221 -9.70 10.60 4.23
C ASP A 221 -10.12 9.40 3.36
N ILE A 222 -10.84 8.44 3.96
CA ILE A 222 -11.37 7.29 3.21
C ILE A 222 -12.49 7.72 2.29
N ALA A 223 -13.38 8.60 2.72
CA ALA A 223 -14.47 9.10 1.88
C ALA A 223 -13.93 9.67 0.57
N ARG A 224 -12.89 10.53 0.63
CA ARG A 224 -12.26 11.11 -0.57
C ARG A 224 -11.66 10.07 -1.51
N THR A 225 -10.93 9.09 -0.96
CA THR A 225 -10.32 8.05 -1.80
C THR A 225 -11.35 7.05 -2.32
N ALA A 226 -12.39 6.75 -1.55
CA ALA A 226 -13.47 5.84 -1.93
C ALA A 226 -14.33 6.37 -3.10
N GLU A 227 -14.47 7.70 -3.22
CA GLU A 227 -15.09 8.32 -4.41
C GLU A 227 -14.44 7.85 -5.71
N PHE A 228 -13.10 7.78 -5.74
CA PHE A 228 -12.34 7.39 -6.93
C PHE A 228 -12.22 5.87 -7.10
N VAL A 229 -12.23 5.12 -6.00
CA VAL A 229 -12.05 3.66 -6.02
C VAL A 229 -13.30 2.95 -6.52
N GLU A 230 -14.50 3.45 -6.20
CA GLU A 230 -15.79 2.82 -6.53
C GLU A 230 -15.74 1.30 -6.29
N ALA A 231 -15.45 0.91 -5.03
CA ALA A 231 -15.19 -0.47 -4.67
C ALA A 231 -16.44 -1.35 -4.82
N ASP A 232 -16.24 -2.59 -5.30
CA ASP A 232 -17.29 -3.63 -5.37
C ASP A 232 -17.42 -4.38 -4.05
N PHE A 233 -16.32 -4.45 -3.28
CA PHE A 233 -16.22 -5.10 -1.97
C PHE A 233 -15.39 -4.24 -1.04
N ALA A 234 -15.73 -4.25 0.25
CA ALA A 234 -14.98 -3.50 1.26
C ALA A 234 -14.69 -4.37 2.49
N LEU A 235 -13.47 -4.23 3.05
CA LEU A 235 -13.07 -4.92 4.26
C LEU A 235 -12.44 -3.95 5.25
N ILE A 236 -12.91 -4.00 6.51
CA ILE A 236 -12.27 -3.33 7.66
C ILE A 236 -11.52 -4.40 8.46
N THR A 237 -10.20 -4.27 8.59
CA THR A 237 -9.39 -5.26 9.32
C THR A 237 -9.62 -5.20 10.82
N ASN A 238 -9.64 -4.01 11.37
CA ASN A 238 -9.97 -3.69 12.77
C ASN A 238 -10.16 -2.19 12.96
N VAL A 239 -10.76 -1.82 14.10
CA VAL A 239 -10.80 -0.46 14.64
C VAL A 239 -10.12 -0.49 16.00
N GLY A 240 -9.08 0.28 16.16
CA GLY A 240 -8.28 0.38 17.39
C GLY A 240 -7.66 1.79 17.52
N ASP A 241 -6.68 1.95 18.40
CA ASP A 241 -6.14 3.23 18.86
C ASP A 241 -5.25 3.99 17.83
N ALA A 242 -5.20 3.57 16.58
CA ALA A 242 -4.37 4.25 15.60
C ALA A 242 -4.98 5.58 15.17
N HIS A 243 -4.16 6.65 15.15
CA HIS A 243 -4.53 7.99 14.66
C HIS A 243 -5.66 8.68 15.45
N ILE A 244 -5.84 8.37 16.75
CA ILE A 244 -6.92 8.94 17.57
C ILE A 244 -6.94 10.46 17.51
N LEU A 245 -5.78 11.13 17.50
CA LEU A 245 -5.72 12.59 17.39
C LEU A 245 -6.38 13.12 16.12
N GLY A 246 -6.07 12.52 14.99
CA GLY A 246 -6.63 12.96 13.71
C GLY A 246 -8.14 12.68 13.59
N PHE A 247 -8.60 11.61 14.23
CA PHE A 247 -10.02 11.26 14.28
C PHE A 247 -10.77 11.90 15.47
N GLY A 248 -10.06 12.47 16.45
CA GLY A 248 -10.62 13.15 17.61
C GLY A 248 -11.05 12.24 18.76
N SER A 249 -11.39 10.98 18.51
CA SER A 249 -11.81 10.00 19.51
C SER A 249 -11.78 8.57 18.96
N HIS A 250 -11.93 7.57 19.83
CA HIS A 250 -12.15 6.16 19.41
C HIS A 250 -13.40 6.01 18.51
N GLU A 251 -14.49 6.68 18.84
CA GLU A 251 -15.68 6.73 17.99
C GLU A 251 -15.39 7.39 16.64
N GLY A 252 -14.54 8.42 16.62
CA GLY A 252 -14.04 9.05 15.40
C GLY A 252 -13.27 8.07 14.52
N VAL A 253 -12.45 7.18 15.11
CA VAL A 253 -11.76 6.11 14.36
C VAL A 253 -12.77 5.15 13.74
N TYR A 254 -13.79 4.72 14.52
CA TYR A 254 -14.89 3.88 14.01
C TYR A 254 -15.59 4.54 12.81
N HIS A 255 -15.99 5.80 12.95
CA HIS A 255 -16.68 6.52 11.87
C HIS A 255 -15.81 6.69 10.64
N GLY A 256 -14.54 7.06 10.82
CA GLY A 256 -13.61 7.23 9.71
C GLY A 256 -13.29 5.93 8.97
N LYS A 257 -13.10 4.80 9.69
CA LYS A 257 -12.90 3.51 9.02
C LYS A 257 -14.19 3.00 8.36
N SER A 258 -15.35 3.28 8.96
CA SER A 258 -16.66 2.89 8.40
C SER A 258 -17.08 3.72 7.17
N GLU A 259 -16.36 4.80 6.82
CA GLU A 259 -16.58 5.53 5.56
C GLU A 259 -16.51 4.61 4.35
N ILE A 260 -15.63 3.59 4.37
CA ILE A 260 -15.50 2.62 3.28
C ILE A 260 -16.81 1.84 3.03
N LEU A 261 -17.55 1.51 4.09
CA LEU A 261 -18.85 0.85 3.98
C LEU A 261 -19.95 1.82 3.52
N LYS A 262 -19.90 3.08 3.97
CA LYS A 262 -20.87 4.11 3.54
C LYS A 262 -20.78 4.32 2.04
N HIS A 263 -19.58 4.43 1.49
CA HIS A 263 -19.36 4.58 0.05
C HIS A 263 -19.76 3.31 -0.71
N LEU A 264 -19.41 2.11 -0.20
CA LEU A 264 -19.80 0.85 -0.80
C LEU A 264 -21.33 0.75 -0.98
N TYR A 265 -22.09 1.03 0.08
CA TYR A 265 -23.56 0.93 0.05
C TYR A 265 -24.24 2.12 -0.63
N HIS A 266 -23.53 3.22 -0.83
CA HIS A 266 -24.00 4.31 -1.68
C HIS A 266 -23.92 3.92 -3.16
N LEU A 267 -22.83 3.31 -3.59
CA LEU A 267 -22.61 2.87 -4.97
C LEU A 267 -23.43 1.62 -5.31
N HIS A 268 -23.58 0.71 -4.35
CA HIS A 268 -24.28 -0.56 -4.49
C HIS A 268 -25.39 -0.69 -3.43
N PRO A 269 -26.55 -0.02 -3.62
CA PRO A 269 -27.63 -0.02 -2.63
C PRO A 269 -28.03 -1.41 -2.17
N VAL A 270 -28.24 -1.57 -0.87
CA VAL A 270 -28.52 -2.88 -0.24
C VAL A 270 -29.84 -3.48 -0.75
N ALA A 271 -30.80 -2.62 -1.12
CA ALA A 271 -32.11 -3.04 -1.63
C ALA A 271 -32.06 -3.62 -3.07
N GLU A 272 -30.97 -3.43 -3.78
CA GLU A 272 -30.81 -3.87 -5.17
C GLU A 272 -29.75 -4.99 -5.26
N HIS A 273 -30.05 -5.99 -6.10
CA HIS A 273 -29.07 -7.04 -6.41
C HIS A 273 -28.22 -6.59 -7.61
N HIS A 274 -27.05 -6.04 -7.31
CA HIS A 274 -26.06 -5.75 -8.34
C HIS A 274 -25.21 -6.99 -8.58
N VAL A 275 -25.22 -7.48 -9.83
CA VAL A 275 -24.47 -8.65 -10.25
C VAL A 275 -23.54 -8.24 -11.39
N VAL A 276 -22.29 -8.60 -11.29
CA VAL A 276 -21.27 -8.39 -12.33
C VAL A 276 -20.78 -9.71 -12.89
N GLN A 277 -20.44 -9.71 -14.18
CA GLN A 277 -19.85 -10.88 -14.83
C GLN A 277 -18.37 -10.98 -14.51
N THR A 278 -17.92 -12.15 -14.09
CA THR A 278 -16.51 -12.44 -13.81
C THR A 278 -16.05 -13.64 -14.65
N PRO A 279 -14.74 -13.90 -14.75
CA PRO A 279 -14.25 -15.11 -15.42
C PRO A 279 -14.78 -16.43 -14.83
N LYS A 280 -15.26 -16.42 -13.59
CA LYS A 280 -15.85 -17.58 -12.88
C LYS A 280 -17.38 -17.50 -12.74
N GLY A 281 -18.05 -16.66 -13.52
CA GLY A 281 -19.51 -16.49 -13.52
C GLY A 281 -19.97 -15.20 -12.84
N GLU A 282 -21.27 -15.10 -12.61
CA GLU A 282 -21.91 -13.94 -11.98
C GLU A 282 -21.51 -13.78 -10.52
N ARG A 283 -21.26 -12.54 -10.08
CA ARG A 283 -20.95 -12.19 -8.70
C ARG A 283 -21.82 -11.04 -8.22
N GLU A 284 -22.43 -11.24 -7.05
CA GLU A 284 -23.10 -10.16 -6.34
C GLU A 284 -22.04 -9.21 -5.75
N VAL A 285 -22.20 -7.92 -5.99
CA VAL A 285 -21.33 -6.86 -5.45
C VAL A 285 -22.03 -6.07 -4.34
N GLY A 286 -21.30 -5.16 -3.69
CA GLY A 286 -21.80 -4.39 -2.56
C GLY A 286 -21.76 -5.19 -1.26
N ILE A 287 -20.73 -6.04 -1.06
CA ILE A 287 -20.53 -6.80 0.17
C ILE A 287 -19.46 -6.16 1.02
N GLY A 288 -19.83 -5.78 2.25
CA GLY A 288 -18.93 -5.29 3.30
C GLY A 288 -18.52 -6.42 4.24
N ILE A 289 -17.27 -6.37 4.73
CA ILE A 289 -16.69 -7.37 5.63
C ILE A 289 -16.06 -6.66 6.83
N VAL A 290 -16.43 -7.06 8.05
CA VAL A 290 -15.97 -6.44 9.30
C VAL A 290 -15.53 -7.49 10.32
N PRO A 291 -14.63 -7.16 11.27
CA PRO A 291 -14.19 -8.11 12.30
C PRO A 291 -15.28 -8.27 13.39
N ALA A 292 -15.69 -9.52 13.67
CA ALA A 292 -16.65 -9.84 14.72
C ALA A 292 -16.04 -9.81 16.14
N ASP A 293 -14.72 -9.89 16.27
CA ASP A 293 -14.00 -9.84 17.54
C ASP A 293 -13.73 -8.39 18.01
N ASN A 294 -14.08 -7.40 17.19
CA ASN A 294 -13.86 -6.00 17.52
C ASN A 294 -14.99 -5.46 18.42
N GLU A 295 -14.65 -4.57 19.35
CA GLU A 295 -15.61 -3.92 20.25
C GLU A 295 -16.75 -3.18 19.53
N TRP A 296 -16.52 -2.76 18.28
CA TRP A 296 -17.49 -2.08 17.43
C TRP A 296 -18.43 -3.02 16.67
N TRP A 297 -18.30 -4.35 16.84
CA TRP A 297 -19.19 -5.30 16.17
C TRP A 297 -20.68 -5.04 16.43
N PRO A 298 -21.13 -4.79 17.68
CA PRO A 298 -22.54 -4.46 17.94
C PRO A 298 -23.00 -3.18 17.24
N GLN A 299 -22.11 -2.18 17.11
CA GLN A 299 -22.42 -0.93 16.43
C GLN A 299 -22.58 -1.13 14.93
N TRP A 300 -21.70 -1.91 14.26
CA TRP A 300 -21.88 -2.27 12.84
C TRP A 300 -23.16 -3.05 12.61
N GLN A 301 -23.57 -3.96 13.51
CA GLN A 301 -24.84 -4.68 13.41
C GLN A 301 -26.03 -3.73 13.45
N GLN A 302 -25.97 -2.70 14.26
CA GLN A 302 -27.01 -1.67 14.37
C GLN A 302 -27.01 -0.73 13.16
N ASP A 303 -25.87 -0.12 12.84
CA ASP A 303 -25.74 0.90 11.79
C ASP A 303 -26.03 0.33 10.39
N TYR A 304 -25.70 -0.94 10.16
CA TYR A 304 -25.87 -1.65 8.89
C TYR A 304 -26.83 -2.83 8.97
N ALA A 305 -27.85 -2.74 9.83
CA ALA A 305 -28.84 -3.82 10.05
C ALA A 305 -29.52 -4.30 8.75
N ALA A 306 -29.80 -3.41 7.82
CA ALA A 306 -30.38 -3.76 6.53
C ALA A 306 -29.40 -4.61 5.67
N ALA A 307 -28.12 -4.23 5.66
CA ALA A 307 -27.08 -4.97 4.95
C ALA A 307 -26.83 -6.35 5.59
N LEU A 308 -26.83 -6.42 6.92
CA LEU A 308 -26.70 -7.67 7.66
C LEU A 308 -27.87 -8.63 7.33
N LYS A 309 -29.10 -8.13 7.35
CA LYS A 309 -30.30 -8.90 6.99
C LYS A 309 -30.26 -9.38 5.55
N ALA A 310 -29.73 -8.58 4.63
CA ALA A 310 -29.56 -8.91 3.22
C ALA A 310 -28.34 -9.81 2.95
N LYS A 311 -27.60 -10.24 3.97
CA LYS A 311 -26.33 -10.96 3.85
C LYS A 311 -25.28 -10.24 3.00
N LYS A 312 -25.30 -8.90 3.00
CA LYS A 312 -24.31 -8.02 2.36
C LYS A 312 -23.30 -7.46 3.35
N LEU A 313 -23.55 -7.52 4.67
CA LEU A 313 -22.54 -7.33 5.71
C LEU A 313 -22.16 -8.70 6.26
N LEU A 314 -20.92 -9.11 6.03
CA LEU A 314 -20.33 -10.35 6.51
C LEU A 314 -19.30 -10.05 7.60
N SER A 315 -18.92 -11.06 8.35
CA SER A 315 -17.95 -10.89 9.43
C SER A 315 -16.93 -12.01 9.49
N PHE A 316 -15.78 -11.72 10.10
CA PHE A 316 -14.72 -12.69 10.31
C PHE A 316 -14.12 -12.57 11.72
N GLY A 317 -13.54 -13.64 12.22
CA GLY A 317 -12.87 -13.68 13.52
C GLY A 317 -13.10 -14.98 14.28
N GLU A 318 -12.73 -14.98 15.57
CA GLU A 318 -12.92 -16.11 16.48
C GLU A 318 -14.35 -16.16 17.07
N HIS A 319 -15.06 -15.01 17.04
CA HIS A 319 -16.40 -14.90 17.59
C HIS A 319 -17.34 -15.95 16.99
N ALA A 320 -18.19 -16.54 17.86
CA ALA A 320 -19.11 -17.58 17.45
C ALA A 320 -20.08 -17.18 16.33
N ASP A 321 -20.38 -15.88 16.20
CA ASP A 321 -21.28 -15.36 15.13
C ASP A 321 -20.55 -14.95 13.87
N ALA A 322 -19.21 -15.06 13.82
CA ALA A 322 -18.46 -14.69 12.62
C ALA A 322 -18.92 -15.56 11.41
N THR A 323 -19.10 -14.92 10.26
CA THR A 323 -19.40 -15.61 8.98
C THR A 323 -18.23 -16.51 8.59
N MET A 324 -16.99 -15.97 8.61
CA MET A 324 -15.75 -16.73 8.49
C MET A 324 -15.17 -16.92 9.88
N GLN A 325 -15.38 -18.07 10.49
CA GLN A 325 -14.90 -18.36 11.82
C GLN A 325 -13.48 -18.91 11.79
N VAL A 326 -12.63 -18.36 12.65
CA VAL A 326 -11.30 -18.90 12.97
C VAL A 326 -11.40 -19.69 14.26
N SER A 327 -10.84 -20.89 14.29
CA SER A 327 -10.79 -21.73 15.49
C SER A 327 -9.49 -22.52 15.55
N GLN A 328 -9.26 -23.24 16.65
CA GLN A 328 -8.13 -24.14 16.84
C GLN A 328 -6.77 -23.46 16.56
N ILE A 329 -6.60 -22.20 17.01
CA ILE A 329 -5.37 -21.45 16.77
C ILE A 329 -4.25 -21.98 17.66
N GLU A 330 -3.23 -22.57 17.05
CA GLU A 330 -2.02 -23.06 17.70
C GLU A 330 -0.82 -22.26 17.21
N GLU A 331 -0.17 -21.54 18.11
CA GLU A 331 1.07 -20.82 17.83
C GLU A 331 2.27 -21.72 18.13
N LYS A 332 3.12 -21.95 17.11
CA LYS A 332 4.39 -22.65 17.22
C LYS A 332 5.55 -21.65 17.15
N ALA A 333 6.78 -22.10 17.35
CA ALA A 333 7.96 -21.24 17.33
C ALA A 333 8.11 -20.45 16.01
N GLU A 334 7.68 -21.01 14.88
CA GLU A 334 7.92 -20.45 13.53
C GLU A 334 6.66 -20.33 12.70
N SER A 335 5.53 -20.81 13.17
CA SER A 335 4.28 -20.88 12.41
C SER A 335 3.07 -20.75 13.30
N ILE A 336 1.94 -20.48 12.67
CA ILE A 336 0.63 -20.52 13.29
C ILE A 336 -0.28 -21.45 12.50
N SER A 337 -0.91 -22.40 13.18
CA SER A 337 -1.91 -23.30 12.59
C SER A 337 -3.29 -22.90 13.10
N PHE A 338 -4.30 -23.01 12.25
CA PHE A 338 -5.67 -22.66 12.59
C PHE A 338 -6.65 -23.31 11.61
N HIS A 339 -7.89 -23.37 12.01
CA HIS A 339 -9.00 -23.85 11.19
C HIS A 339 -9.88 -22.69 10.75
N LEU A 340 -10.27 -22.64 9.45
CA LEU A 340 -11.24 -21.71 8.89
C LEU A 340 -12.51 -22.44 8.50
N HIS A 341 -13.65 -21.94 8.99
CA HIS A 341 -14.96 -22.42 8.63
C HIS A 341 -15.88 -21.25 8.21
N CYS A 342 -16.37 -21.28 6.98
CA CYS A 342 -17.34 -20.28 6.48
C CYS A 342 -18.77 -20.83 6.67
N LYS A 343 -19.60 -20.09 7.41
CA LYS A 343 -20.99 -20.45 7.68
C LYS A 343 -21.95 -20.06 6.55
N ASP A 344 -21.50 -19.23 5.62
CA ASP A 344 -22.30 -18.83 4.47
C ASP A 344 -22.06 -19.80 3.31
N GLU A 345 -23.08 -20.60 2.98
CA GLU A 345 -23.01 -21.62 1.93
C GLU A 345 -22.68 -21.06 0.54
N ARG A 346 -22.83 -19.74 0.33
CA ARG A 346 -22.40 -19.09 -0.92
C ARG A 346 -20.89 -19.11 -1.11
N PHE A 347 -20.13 -19.25 -0.01
CA PHE A 347 -18.68 -19.15 0.04
C PHE A 347 -18.07 -20.35 0.80
N PRO A 348 -18.22 -21.59 0.31
CA PRO A 348 -17.85 -22.79 1.05
C PRO A 348 -16.36 -22.84 1.31
N LEU A 349 -15.98 -22.90 2.58
CA LEU A 349 -14.63 -23.16 3.07
C LEU A 349 -14.70 -23.85 4.44
N ASP A 350 -14.05 -25.00 4.57
CA ASP A 350 -13.91 -25.74 5.82
C ASP A 350 -12.57 -26.50 5.76
N ALA A 351 -11.51 -25.90 6.32
CA ALA A 351 -10.15 -26.44 6.16
C ALA A 351 -9.18 -25.92 7.22
N ASP A 352 -8.12 -26.73 7.43
CA ASP A 352 -6.98 -26.39 8.27
C ASP A 352 -5.90 -25.66 7.46
N PHE A 353 -5.25 -24.68 8.09
CA PHE A 353 -4.20 -23.87 7.52
C PHE A 353 -3.00 -23.79 8.44
N THR A 354 -1.82 -23.64 7.86
CA THR A 354 -0.59 -23.32 8.58
C THR A 354 0.15 -22.21 7.84
N LEU A 355 0.41 -21.09 8.53
CA LEU A 355 1.21 -19.98 8.01
C LEU A 355 2.58 -19.96 8.68
N GLN A 356 3.64 -19.73 7.89
CA GLN A 356 5.00 -19.48 8.39
C GLN A 356 5.14 -18.02 8.82
N MET A 357 4.19 -17.56 9.61
CA MET A 357 4.10 -16.23 10.21
C MET A 357 3.77 -16.38 11.68
N LEU A 358 4.23 -15.45 12.49
CA LEU A 358 3.97 -15.44 13.92
C LEU A 358 2.80 -14.54 14.29
N GLY A 359 2.20 -14.82 15.43
CA GLY A 359 1.16 -13.99 16.04
C GLY A 359 -0.27 -14.39 15.65
N ARG A 360 -1.10 -14.60 16.68
CA ARG A 360 -2.53 -14.98 16.59
C ARG A 360 -3.34 -14.10 15.65
N HIS A 361 -3.03 -12.78 15.61
CA HIS A 361 -3.70 -11.83 14.74
C HIS A 361 -3.53 -12.14 13.24
N ASN A 362 -2.49 -12.88 12.83
CA ASN A 362 -2.32 -13.28 11.44
C ASN A 362 -3.28 -14.39 11.00
N ALA A 363 -3.76 -15.24 11.91
CA ALA A 363 -4.86 -16.17 11.63
C ALA A 363 -6.18 -15.40 11.37
N ILE A 364 -6.44 -14.34 12.15
CA ILE A 364 -7.62 -13.47 11.95
C ILE A 364 -7.49 -12.69 10.65
N ASN A 365 -6.32 -12.13 10.34
CA ASN A 365 -6.04 -11.47 9.06
C ASN A 365 -6.26 -12.43 7.87
N ALA A 366 -5.84 -13.70 7.99
CA ALA A 366 -6.05 -14.72 6.97
C ALA A 366 -7.54 -15.03 6.75
N ALA A 367 -8.34 -15.06 7.82
CA ALA A 367 -9.80 -15.25 7.71
C ALA A 367 -10.46 -14.09 6.94
N GLY A 368 -10.10 -12.84 7.26
CA GLY A 368 -10.59 -11.67 6.53
C GLY A 368 -10.18 -11.71 5.05
N ALA A 369 -8.91 -12.03 4.77
CA ALA A 369 -8.40 -12.14 3.41
C ALA A 369 -9.06 -13.27 2.61
N ALA A 370 -9.25 -14.45 3.22
CA ALA A 370 -9.94 -15.58 2.62
C ALA A 370 -11.40 -15.23 2.28
N LEU A 371 -12.13 -14.62 3.23
CA LEU A 371 -13.52 -14.21 3.00
C LEU A 371 -13.62 -13.17 1.88
N LEU A 372 -12.74 -12.15 1.85
CA LEU A 372 -12.73 -11.16 0.77
C LEU A 372 -12.44 -11.82 -0.59
N ALA A 373 -11.48 -12.71 -0.66
CA ALA A 373 -11.16 -13.40 -1.91
C ALA A 373 -12.30 -14.32 -2.39
N LEU A 374 -12.97 -15.03 -1.47
CA LEU A 374 -14.12 -15.89 -1.77
C LEU A 374 -15.30 -15.09 -2.33
N VAL A 375 -15.66 -13.95 -1.71
CA VAL A 375 -16.75 -13.10 -2.23
C VAL A 375 -16.38 -12.50 -3.59
N MET A 376 -15.10 -12.24 -3.86
CA MET A 376 -14.60 -11.79 -5.16
C MET A 376 -14.52 -12.91 -6.19
N GLY A 377 -14.69 -14.18 -5.82
CA GLY A 377 -14.79 -15.30 -6.76
C GLY A 377 -13.66 -16.32 -6.71
N ALA A 378 -12.78 -16.27 -5.71
CA ALA A 378 -11.86 -17.37 -5.43
C ALA A 378 -12.65 -18.62 -4.96
N ASP A 379 -12.02 -19.78 -5.07
CA ASP A 379 -12.50 -21.03 -4.48
C ASP A 379 -11.59 -21.48 -3.32
N ALA A 380 -11.97 -22.52 -2.61
CA ALA A 380 -11.24 -23.04 -1.47
C ALA A 380 -9.79 -23.46 -1.82
N GLU A 381 -9.57 -23.98 -3.02
CA GLU A 381 -8.23 -24.36 -3.49
C GLU A 381 -7.34 -23.13 -3.71
N ALA A 382 -7.89 -22.07 -4.32
CA ALA A 382 -7.17 -20.80 -4.48
C ALA A 382 -6.83 -20.16 -3.13
N VAL A 383 -7.74 -20.26 -2.13
CA VAL A 383 -7.46 -19.79 -0.76
C VAL A 383 -6.28 -20.55 -0.17
N LYS A 384 -6.26 -21.87 -0.29
CA LYS A 384 -5.16 -22.71 0.23
C LYS A 384 -3.83 -22.34 -0.41
N GLN A 385 -3.75 -22.38 -1.73
CA GLN A 385 -2.52 -22.08 -2.48
C GLN A 385 -2.06 -20.64 -2.26
N GLY A 386 -2.98 -19.67 -2.22
CA GLY A 386 -2.68 -18.26 -2.03
C GLY A 386 -2.13 -17.97 -0.64
N LEU A 387 -2.67 -18.57 0.42
CA LEU A 387 -2.15 -18.39 1.77
C LEU A 387 -0.78 -19.07 1.95
N GLU A 388 -0.52 -20.18 1.27
CA GLU A 388 0.82 -20.78 1.23
C GLU A 388 1.85 -19.85 0.57
N VAL A 389 1.50 -19.18 -0.51
CA VAL A 389 2.37 -18.19 -1.20
C VAL A 389 2.55 -16.91 -0.38
N ALA A 390 1.52 -16.46 0.32
CA ALA A 390 1.55 -15.23 1.12
C ALA A 390 2.55 -15.26 2.29
N GLN A 391 3.08 -16.42 2.64
CA GLN A 391 4.10 -16.60 3.69
C GLN A 391 5.41 -15.86 3.41
N LEU A 392 5.63 -15.35 2.19
CA LEU A 392 6.84 -14.66 1.77
C LEU A 392 6.80 -13.14 1.96
N ILE A 393 5.79 -12.61 2.69
CA ILE A 393 5.62 -11.16 2.92
C ILE A 393 6.72 -10.66 3.86
N LYS A 394 7.65 -9.86 3.34
CA LYS A 394 8.74 -9.25 4.12
C LYS A 394 8.21 -8.19 5.10
N GLY A 395 8.86 -8.08 6.27
CA GLY A 395 8.58 -7.03 7.24
C GLY A 395 7.33 -7.24 8.09
N ARG A 396 6.81 -8.47 8.19
CA ARG A 396 5.57 -8.82 8.91
C ARG A 396 5.71 -10.07 9.77
N LEU A 397 6.49 -9.96 10.86
CA LEU A 397 6.72 -11.04 11.83
C LEU A 397 7.19 -12.35 11.20
N THR A 398 7.92 -12.28 10.09
CA THR A 398 8.47 -13.46 9.43
C THR A 398 9.84 -13.77 10.02
N PRO A 399 10.02 -14.89 10.72
CA PRO A 399 11.31 -15.27 11.26
C PRO A 399 12.29 -15.70 10.16
N GLN A 400 13.54 -15.27 10.31
CA GLN A 400 14.65 -15.63 9.44
C GLN A 400 15.76 -16.26 10.31
N HIS A 401 16.22 -17.47 9.94
CA HIS A 401 17.14 -18.26 10.75
C HIS A 401 18.56 -18.23 10.18
N PHE A 402 19.52 -17.95 11.04
CA PHE A 402 20.94 -17.96 10.78
C PHE A 402 21.66 -18.78 11.86
N GLY A 403 21.47 -20.10 11.83
CA GLY A 403 21.95 -21.01 12.88
C GLY A 403 21.22 -20.74 14.21
N LEU A 404 21.96 -20.30 15.23
CA LEU A 404 21.40 -19.94 16.54
C LEU A 404 20.80 -18.53 16.61
N LEU A 405 20.91 -17.71 15.54
CA LEU A 405 20.30 -16.39 15.45
C LEU A 405 18.99 -16.45 14.66
N THR A 406 17.91 -16.03 15.28
CA THR A 406 16.62 -15.78 14.65
C THR A 406 16.39 -14.27 14.58
N VAL A 407 16.09 -13.76 13.40
CA VAL A 407 15.72 -12.35 13.16
C VAL A 407 14.27 -12.29 12.75
N ILE A 408 13.43 -11.62 13.54
CA ILE A 408 12.02 -11.36 13.24
C ILE A 408 11.93 -9.94 12.72
N ASP A 409 11.69 -9.80 11.42
CA ASP A 409 11.51 -8.50 10.77
C ASP A 409 10.05 -8.04 10.90
N ASP A 410 9.82 -7.00 11.71
CA ASP A 410 8.53 -6.30 11.85
C ASP A 410 8.76 -4.77 11.78
N ALA A 411 9.73 -4.36 10.95
CA ALA A 411 10.23 -3.00 10.87
C ALA A 411 9.34 -2.03 10.04
N TYR A 412 8.24 -2.50 9.46
CA TYR A 412 7.45 -1.69 8.54
C TYR A 412 6.72 -0.53 9.22
N ASN A 413 6.06 -0.77 10.37
CA ASN A 413 5.37 0.26 11.16
C ASN A 413 5.15 -0.20 12.61
N ALA A 414 4.89 0.75 13.53
CA ALA A 414 4.66 0.48 14.94
C ALA A 414 3.47 1.28 15.48
N SER A 415 2.33 0.62 15.71
CA SER A 415 1.24 1.12 16.54
C SER A 415 1.32 0.47 17.92
N PHE A 416 0.72 1.07 18.94
CA PHE A 416 0.79 0.60 20.32
C PHE A 416 0.40 -0.87 20.48
N ASN A 417 -0.80 -1.26 20.04
CA ASN A 417 -1.27 -2.65 20.15
C ASN A 417 -0.42 -3.64 19.34
N ALA A 418 0.12 -3.21 18.18
CA ALA A 418 1.01 -4.06 17.39
C ALA A 418 2.36 -4.29 18.07
N VAL A 419 2.85 -3.31 18.85
CA VAL A 419 4.08 -3.47 19.65
C VAL A 419 3.84 -4.41 20.83
N LEU A 420 2.71 -4.29 21.53
CA LEU A 420 2.35 -5.23 22.61
C LEU A 420 2.27 -6.67 22.08
N ALA A 421 1.60 -6.89 20.95
CA ALA A 421 1.50 -8.22 20.32
C ALA A 421 2.87 -8.77 19.88
N ALA A 422 3.78 -7.89 19.40
CA ALA A 422 5.14 -8.27 19.04
C ALA A 422 5.96 -8.70 20.27
N ILE A 423 5.81 -8.00 21.40
CA ILE A 423 6.43 -8.39 22.69
C ILE A 423 5.92 -9.77 23.13
N ASP A 424 4.60 -10.01 23.07
CA ASP A 424 4.01 -11.29 23.46
C ASP A 424 4.44 -12.42 22.52
N THR A 425 4.68 -12.11 21.24
CA THR A 425 5.25 -13.05 20.27
C THR A 425 6.70 -13.37 20.58
N LEU A 426 7.51 -12.36 20.90
CA LEU A 426 8.92 -12.52 21.27
C LEU A 426 9.07 -13.28 22.59
N ASN A 427 8.16 -13.09 23.54
CA ASN A 427 8.15 -13.81 24.84
C ASN A 427 8.04 -15.33 24.69
N LYS A 428 7.45 -15.82 23.60
CA LYS A 428 7.31 -17.26 23.31
C LYS A 428 8.56 -17.88 22.68
N GLN A 429 9.54 -17.05 22.32
CA GLN A 429 10.77 -17.52 21.67
C GLN A 429 11.79 -18.02 22.70
N GLU A 430 12.62 -18.98 22.28
CA GLU A 430 13.68 -19.53 23.10
C GLU A 430 14.95 -18.70 23.09
N GLY A 431 15.77 -18.77 24.13
CA GLY A 431 17.10 -18.18 24.20
C GLY A 431 17.12 -16.76 24.74
N LEU A 432 17.97 -15.91 24.16
CA LEU A 432 18.08 -14.48 24.47
C LEU A 432 17.12 -13.67 23.60
N ARG A 433 16.11 -13.10 24.22
CA ARG A 433 15.04 -12.34 23.54
C ARG A 433 15.37 -10.85 23.56
N ILE A 434 15.67 -10.30 22.39
CA ILE A 434 16.03 -8.89 22.22
C ILE A 434 14.94 -8.21 21.40
N LEU A 435 14.30 -7.18 21.98
CA LEU A 435 13.44 -6.26 21.24
C LEU A 435 14.22 -5.03 20.84
N ILE A 436 14.22 -4.71 19.56
CA ILE A 436 14.77 -3.49 19.02
C ILE A 436 13.61 -2.61 18.55
N LEU A 437 13.40 -1.47 19.24
CA LEU A 437 12.21 -0.66 19.06
C LEU A 437 12.56 0.78 18.70
N GLY A 438 12.07 1.25 17.54
CA GLY A 438 11.98 2.66 17.19
C GLY A 438 10.74 3.30 17.78
N ASP A 439 10.65 4.64 17.72
CA ASP A 439 9.47 5.35 18.17
C ASP A 439 8.21 4.83 17.47
N MET A 440 7.12 4.76 18.22
CA MET A 440 5.77 4.61 17.66
C MET A 440 5.31 5.99 17.19
N GLY A 441 4.70 6.07 16.01
CA GLY A 441 4.18 7.31 15.44
C GLY A 441 2.69 7.53 15.72
N GLU A 442 2.25 8.79 15.61
CA GLU A 442 0.83 9.20 15.52
C GLU A 442 -0.03 8.85 16.75
N LEU A 443 0.58 8.82 17.94
CA LEU A 443 -0.05 8.47 19.21
C LEU A 443 -0.71 9.64 19.94
N GLY A 444 -0.45 10.86 19.49
CA GLY A 444 -1.05 12.03 20.04
C GLY A 444 -0.51 12.46 21.41
N ASN A 445 -1.40 13.09 22.21
CA ASN A 445 -1.03 13.60 23.53
C ASN A 445 -0.60 12.51 24.51
N ASP A 446 -0.97 11.26 24.25
CA ASP A 446 -0.66 10.11 25.10
C ASP A 446 0.65 9.41 24.71
N GLU A 447 1.42 9.95 23.76
CA GLU A 447 2.63 9.33 23.21
C GLU A 447 3.62 8.88 24.29
N ILE A 448 3.85 9.71 25.33
CA ILE A 448 4.72 9.38 26.44
C ILE A 448 4.15 8.21 27.25
N ALA A 449 2.89 8.31 27.66
CA ALA A 449 2.23 7.30 28.49
C ALA A 449 2.15 5.93 27.79
N LEU A 450 1.92 5.93 26.47
CA LEU A 450 1.87 4.71 25.66
C LEU A 450 3.27 4.10 25.49
N HIS A 451 4.33 4.90 25.30
CA HIS A 451 5.71 4.39 25.30
C HIS A 451 6.11 3.80 26.66
N GLU A 452 5.74 4.46 27.77
CA GLU A 452 5.93 3.88 29.11
C GLU A 452 5.17 2.56 29.29
N ALA A 453 3.92 2.49 28.81
CA ALA A 453 3.12 1.26 28.88
C ALA A 453 3.77 0.10 28.13
N VAL A 454 4.40 0.36 26.96
CA VAL A 454 5.21 -0.61 26.23
C VAL A 454 6.39 -1.10 27.09
N GLY A 455 7.13 -0.18 27.71
CA GLY A 455 8.24 -0.54 28.60
C GLY A 455 7.80 -1.41 29.78
N ARG A 456 6.68 -1.06 30.42
CA ARG A 456 6.08 -1.88 31.49
C ARG A 456 5.62 -3.25 30.99
N HIS A 457 5.01 -3.34 29.80
CA HIS A 457 4.58 -4.61 29.20
C HIS A 457 5.75 -5.53 28.86
N ALA A 458 6.90 -4.96 28.51
CA ALA A 458 8.11 -5.70 28.18
C ALA A 458 8.80 -6.32 29.41
N GLN A 459 8.55 -5.79 30.62
CA GLN A 459 9.15 -6.31 31.84
C GLN A 459 8.83 -7.81 32.02
N ASN A 460 9.84 -8.60 32.39
CA ASN A 460 9.76 -10.04 32.59
C ASN A 460 9.36 -10.88 31.36
N LYS A 461 9.16 -10.26 30.20
CA LYS A 461 8.81 -10.95 28.95
C LYS A 461 9.99 -11.04 27.98
N ILE A 462 10.87 -10.05 27.99
CA ILE A 462 12.06 -10.00 27.13
C ILE A 462 13.31 -9.80 27.98
N ASP A 463 14.46 -10.20 27.45
CA ASP A 463 15.73 -10.15 28.19
C ASP A 463 16.47 -8.82 27.96
N LEU A 464 16.28 -8.17 26.82
CA LEU A 464 16.93 -6.91 26.48
C LEU A 464 16.05 -6.05 25.56
N LEU A 465 15.91 -4.76 25.89
CA LEU A 465 15.25 -3.75 25.08
C LEU A 465 16.27 -2.72 24.58
N LEU A 466 16.39 -2.56 23.28
CA LEU A 466 17.21 -1.52 22.65
C LEU A 466 16.32 -0.54 21.90
N CYS A 467 16.27 0.70 22.35
CA CYS A 467 15.37 1.72 21.82
C CYS A 467 16.11 2.82 21.08
N ILE A 468 15.48 3.34 20.01
CA ILE A 468 15.99 4.50 19.26
C ILE A 468 14.86 5.47 18.96
N GLY A 469 15.13 6.76 19.16
CA GLY A 469 14.20 7.86 18.90
C GLY A 469 13.85 8.66 20.17
N PRO A 470 13.36 9.90 20.02
CA PRO A 470 13.09 10.78 21.14
C PRO A 470 12.02 10.27 22.12
N LEU A 471 11.05 9.46 21.66
CA LEU A 471 9.95 8.96 22.52
C LEU A 471 10.23 7.60 23.13
N SER A 472 10.98 6.74 22.46
CA SER A 472 11.29 5.40 22.96
C SER A 472 12.18 5.38 24.21
N GLN A 473 12.79 6.52 24.61
CA GLN A 473 13.46 6.67 25.90
C GLN A 473 12.51 6.39 27.09
N TYR A 474 11.22 6.66 26.94
CA TYR A 474 10.23 6.39 27.99
C TYR A 474 9.95 4.89 28.15
N CYS A 475 10.06 4.10 27.09
CA CYS A 475 10.06 2.64 27.17
C CYS A 475 11.24 2.14 28.03
N VAL A 476 12.44 2.70 27.81
CA VAL A 476 13.66 2.34 28.56
C VAL A 476 13.52 2.70 30.03
N GLN A 477 13.03 3.91 30.36
CA GLN A 477 12.79 4.33 31.74
C GLN A 477 11.80 3.42 32.46
N ALA A 478 10.72 3.02 31.79
CA ALA A 478 9.70 2.16 32.34
C ALA A 478 10.17 0.70 32.49
N MET A 479 10.99 0.18 31.58
CA MET A 479 11.53 -1.18 31.67
C MET A 479 12.66 -1.31 32.70
N GLY A 480 13.53 -0.30 32.81
CA GLY A 480 14.62 -0.25 33.79
C GLY A 480 15.96 -0.81 33.26
N HIS A 481 16.69 -1.57 34.09
CA HIS A 481 18.10 -1.91 33.86
C HIS A 481 18.39 -2.91 32.71
N GLN A 482 17.38 -3.52 32.15
CA GLN A 482 17.49 -4.39 30.96
C GLN A 482 17.18 -3.63 29.66
N ALA A 483 17.32 -2.31 29.63
CA ALA A 483 17.00 -1.48 28.48
C ALA A 483 18.10 -0.43 28.22
N CYS A 484 18.32 -0.11 26.96
CA CYS A 484 19.25 0.93 26.53
C CYS A 484 18.60 1.81 25.46
N HIS A 485 18.89 3.12 25.54
CA HIS A 485 18.41 4.12 24.57
C HIS A 485 19.53 4.66 23.71
N PHE A 486 19.24 4.92 22.44
CA PHE A 486 20.19 5.41 21.44
C PHE A 486 19.58 6.58 20.64
N LEU A 487 20.45 7.45 20.14
CA LEU A 487 20.08 8.56 19.25
C LEU A 487 20.45 8.30 17.78
N ARG A 488 21.32 7.31 17.51
CA ARG A 488 21.81 6.98 16.18
C ARG A 488 21.77 5.48 15.94
N HIS A 489 21.35 5.08 14.74
CA HIS A 489 21.30 3.67 14.32
C HIS A 489 22.67 2.97 14.45
N GLY A 490 23.75 3.66 14.07
CA GLY A 490 25.10 3.07 14.15
C GLY A 490 25.50 2.64 15.54
N ASP A 491 25.19 3.45 16.57
CA ASP A 491 25.52 3.14 17.96
C ASP A 491 24.67 1.97 18.48
N LEU A 492 23.37 1.96 18.14
CA LEU A 492 22.46 0.84 18.46
C LEU A 492 22.94 -0.46 17.81
N ILE A 493 23.24 -0.43 16.49
CA ILE A 493 23.68 -1.61 15.73
C ILE A 493 24.98 -2.17 16.32
N GLN A 494 25.94 -1.32 16.68
CA GLN A 494 27.19 -1.76 17.28
C GLN A 494 26.97 -2.53 18.60
N VAL A 495 26.13 -1.99 19.49
CA VAL A 495 25.81 -2.64 20.78
C VAL A 495 25.02 -3.93 20.53
N LEU A 496 24.03 -3.92 19.64
CA LEU A 496 23.25 -5.08 19.28
C LEU A 496 24.13 -6.22 18.74
N GLN A 497 25.00 -5.92 17.77
CA GLN A 497 25.91 -6.92 17.20
C GLN A 497 26.87 -7.51 18.24
N ALA A 498 27.38 -6.69 19.18
CA ALA A 498 28.22 -7.17 20.27
C ALA A 498 27.47 -8.13 21.20
N ARG A 499 26.23 -7.80 21.60
CA ARG A 499 25.39 -8.65 22.46
C ARG A 499 25.00 -9.97 21.78
N VAL A 500 24.61 -9.91 20.52
CA VAL A 500 24.31 -11.12 19.72
C VAL A 500 25.57 -11.98 19.59
N ALA A 501 26.71 -11.38 19.28
CA ALA A 501 27.99 -12.10 19.12
C ALA A 501 28.43 -12.81 20.40
N GLU A 502 28.29 -12.16 21.56
CA GLU A 502 28.60 -12.71 22.88
C GLU A 502 27.71 -13.93 23.18
N ALA A 503 26.40 -13.82 22.99
CA ALA A 503 25.47 -14.93 23.24
C ALA A 503 25.73 -16.13 22.31
N LEU A 504 25.97 -15.88 21.02
CA LEU A 504 26.29 -16.93 20.04
C LEU A 504 27.62 -17.63 20.36
N ALA A 505 28.63 -16.89 20.87
CA ALA A 505 29.89 -17.49 21.33
C ALA A 505 29.69 -18.44 22.52
N MET A 506 28.68 -18.17 23.35
CA MET A 506 28.26 -19.02 24.46
C MET A 506 27.30 -20.16 24.03
N GLN A 507 27.10 -20.38 22.72
CA GLN A 507 26.15 -21.36 22.17
C GLN A 507 24.69 -21.12 22.65
N ARG A 508 24.34 -19.89 23.01
CA ARG A 508 22.98 -19.51 23.42
C ARG A 508 22.18 -19.07 22.20
N PRO A 509 20.99 -19.64 21.94
CA PRO A 509 20.08 -19.13 20.91
C PRO A 509 19.72 -17.67 21.17
N VAL A 510 19.56 -16.90 20.11
CA VAL A 510 19.19 -15.47 20.17
C VAL A 510 18.03 -15.22 19.23
N CYS A 511 16.99 -14.55 19.73
CA CYS A 511 15.88 -14.08 18.92
C CYS A 511 15.82 -12.55 19.01
N CYS A 512 16.01 -11.88 17.86
CA CYS A 512 15.92 -10.43 17.70
C CYS A 512 14.62 -10.07 16.95
N LEU A 513 13.76 -9.26 17.57
CA LEU A 513 12.59 -8.67 16.90
C LEU A 513 12.85 -7.19 16.69
N VAL A 514 12.72 -6.72 15.45
CA VAL A 514 12.93 -5.32 15.06
C VAL A 514 11.61 -4.69 14.66
N LYS A 515 11.23 -3.59 15.33
CA LYS A 515 10.00 -2.85 15.09
C LYS A 515 10.19 -1.35 15.28
N GLY A 516 9.42 -0.53 14.57
CA GLY A 516 9.38 0.94 14.71
C GLY A 516 8.45 1.56 13.69
N SER A 517 8.07 2.83 13.88
CA SER A 517 7.32 3.55 12.85
C SER A 517 8.15 3.70 11.58
N HIS A 518 7.50 3.85 10.45
CA HIS A 518 8.17 3.93 9.14
C HIS A 518 9.25 5.02 9.07
N ALA A 519 9.01 6.16 9.75
CA ALA A 519 9.97 7.27 9.83
C ALA A 519 11.26 6.91 10.57
N MET A 520 11.27 5.82 11.35
CA MET A 520 12.44 5.37 12.11
C MET A 520 13.41 4.52 11.30
N HIS A 521 13.09 4.15 10.06
CA HIS A 521 13.98 3.41 9.15
C HIS A 521 14.65 2.18 9.78
N MET A 522 13.86 1.38 10.51
CA MET A 522 14.34 0.22 11.25
C MET A 522 14.84 -0.93 10.36
N GLU A 523 14.55 -0.90 9.05
CA GLU A 523 15.08 -1.83 8.06
C GLU A 523 16.62 -1.87 8.00
N GLN A 524 17.30 -0.78 8.42
CA GLN A 524 18.75 -0.73 8.54
C GLN A 524 19.25 -1.69 9.62
N VAL A 525 18.53 -1.81 10.73
CA VAL A 525 18.86 -2.73 11.83
C VAL A 525 18.63 -4.17 11.40
N VAL A 526 17.52 -4.44 10.68
CA VAL A 526 17.24 -5.77 10.11
C VAL A 526 18.38 -6.19 9.18
N SER A 527 18.79 -5.32 8.27
CA SER A 527 19.88 -5.58 7.32
C SER A 527 21.18 -5.92 8.04
N ALA A 528 21.53 -5.15 9.08
CA ALA A 528 22.75 -5.38 9.86
C ALA A 528 22.75 -6.74 10.61
N LEU A 529 21.59 -7.18 11.13
CA LEU A 529 21.43 -8.50 11.73
C LEU A 529 21.53 -9.63 10.71
N GLN A 530 20.94 -9.46 9.53
CA GLN A 530 21.01 -10.44 8.44
C GLN A 530 22.46 -10.62 7.95
N GLU A 531 23.21 -9.52 7.81
CA GLU A 531 24.63 -9.58 7.45
C GLU A 531 25.45 -10.31 8.52
N LEU A 532 25.23 -9.99 9.80
CA LEU A 532 25.89 -10.69 10.91
C LEU A 532 25.59 -12.19 10.89
N GLY A 533 24.32 -12.56 10.65
CA GLY A 533 23.90 -13.94 10.54
C GLY A 533 24.56 -14.69 9.39
N LYS A 534 24.62 -14.09 8.21
CA LYS A 534 25.27 -14.67 7.02
C LYS A 534 26.78 -14.88 7.20
N GLN A 535 27.46 -13.95 7.85
CA GLN A 535 28.92 -14.05 8.11
C GLN A 535 29.27 -15.19 9.07
N ARG A 536 28.33 -15.60 9.93
CA ARG A 536 28.52 -16.63 10.96
C ARG A 536 27.97 -18.01 10.59
N LEU A 537 27.22 -18.14 9.49
CA LEU A 537 26.91 -19.45 8.92
C LEU A 537 28.24 -20.08 8.46
N PRO A 538 28.55 -21.36 8.82
CA PRO A 538 29.67 -22.05 8.22
C PRO A 538 29.46 -22.04 6.71
N GLN A 539 30.44 -21.54 5.95
CA GLN A 539 30.45 -21.65 4.49
C GLN A 539 30.27 -23.14 4.19
N ALA A 540 29.10 -23.52 3.68
CA ALA A 540 28.84 -24.89 3.23
C ALA A 540 29.94 -25.24 2.23
N ALA A 541 30.74 -26.23 2.55
CA ALA A 541 31.86 -26.70 1.76
C ALA A 541 31.44 -26.88 0.30
N GLY A 542 32.14 -26.19 -0.58
CA GLY A 542 32.29 -26.51 -1.99
C GLY A 542 31.01 -26.69 -2.80
N ALA A 543 30.69 -25.71 -3.61
CA ALA A 543 29.91 -25.93 -4.81
C ALA A 543 30.50 -27.16 -5.55
N VAL A 544 29.76 -28.26 -5.52
CA VAL A 544 29.99 -29.36 -6.47
C VAL A 544 29.76 -28.77 -7.85
N SER A 545 30.82 -28.65 -8.62
CA SER A 545 30.83 -28.17 -9.99
C SER A 545 29.75 -28.92 -10.79
N ALA A 546 28.83 -28.17 -11.37
CA ALA A 546 27.93 -28.65 -12.41
C ALA A 546 28.70 -28.85 -13.73
N ASP A 547 29.54 -29.89 -13.77
CA ASP A 547 30.28 -30.31 -14.95
C ASP A 547 30.24 -31.86 -15.06
N ALA A 548 29.05 -32.42 -15.04
CA ALA A 548 28.83 -33.84 -15.35
C ALA A 548 27.40 -34.10 -15.87
N ALA A 549 26.95 -33.29 -16.84
CA ALA A 549 25.71 -33.59 -17.58
C ALA A 549 25.82 -33.16 -19.06
N SER A 550 26.95 -33.46 -19.70
CA SER A 550 27.14 -33.23 -21.14
C SER A 550 27.85 -34.43 -21.79
N THR A 551 27.37 -35.66 -21.54
CA THR A 551 27.76 -36.83 -22.35
C THR A 551 26.73 -37.95 -22.17
N ALA A 552 25.49 -37.74 -22.61
CA ALA A 552 24.53 -38.82 -22.88
C ALA A 552 23.37 -38.29 -23.77
N ALA A 553 23.71 -37.84 -24.98
CA ALA A 553 22.73 -37.63 -26.03
C ALA A 553 23.46 -37.73 -27.40
N ALA A 554 24.07 -38.89 -27.69
CA ALA A 554 24.50 -39.32 -29.00
C ALA A 554 24.74 -40.85 -28.96
N SER A 555 23.69 -41.63 -29.09
CA SER A 555 23.62 -42.96 -29.68
C SER A 555 22.14 -43.37 -29.82
#